data_7be796b852d2e6fa2ee3c4b9ff6d076e
#
_entry.id   7be796b852d2e6fa2ee3c4b9ff6d076e
#
_cell.length_a   1.000
_cell.length_b   1.000
_cell.length_c   1.000
_cell.angle_alpha   90.00
_cell.angle_beta   90.00
_cell.angle_gamma   90.00
#
_symmetry.space_group_name_H-M   'P 1'
#
loop_
_entity.id
_entity.type
_entity.pdbx_description
1 polymer ?
#
loop_
_entity_poly.entity_id
_entity_poly.type
_entity_poly.pdbx_seq_one_letter_code
_entity_poly.pdbx_strand_id
1 'polypeptide(L)'
;MTKIVATHKVVNVEKWKALESERRENLGAFADDIAGYVDPNGGDTVAVTMTVHDPEGLEAFLQSDACAAIMARHGVIQPVTFLTNLK
;
A
#
# COMPACT_ATOMS: atom_id res chain seq x y z
N MET A 1 -17.94 -4.49 1.30
CA MET A 1 -16.50 -4.21 1.44
C MET A 1 -15.89 -3.98 0.07
N THR A 2 -14.89 -3.16 -0.01
CA THR A 2 -14.29 -2.75 -1.28
C THR A 2 -12.89 -3.32 -1.41
N LYS A 3 -12.61 -3.96 -2.54
CA LYS A 3 -11.28 -4.42 -2.87
C LYS A 3 -10.50 -3.31 -3.56
N ILE A 4 -9.31 -3.03 -3.05
CA ILE A 4 -8.47 -1.95 -3.57
C ILE A 4 -7.09 -2.50 -3.95
N VAL A 5 -6.55 -2.00 -5.04
CA VAL A 5 -5.17 -2.23 -5.47
C VAL A 5 -4.47 -0.88 -5.50
N ALA A 6 -3.40 -0.75 -4.73
CA ALA A 6 -2.56 0.45 -4.74
C ALA A 6 -1.25 0.12 -5.46
N THR A 7 -0.93 0.88 -6.51
CA THR A 7 0.30 0.66 -7.28
C THR A 7 1.17 1.90 -7.22
N HIS A 8 2.48 1.69 -7.14
CA HIS A 8 3.47 2.78 -7.15
C HIS A 8 4.85 2.21 -7.43
N LYS A 9 5.81 3.10 -7.63
CA LYS A 9 7.22 2.72 -7.71
C LYS A 9 7.88 2.88 -6.35
N VAL A 10 8.99 2.18 -6.16
CA VAL A 10 9.80 2.29 -4.94
C VAL A 10 11.26 2.47 -5.28
N VAL A 11 12.00 3.08 -4.36
CA VAL A 11 13.45 3.31 -4.51
C VAL A 11 14.21 1.98 -4.44
N ASN A 12 13.76 1.06 -3.58
CA ASN A 12 14.45 -0.21 -3.34
C ASN A 12 13.42 -1.29 -3.03
N VAL A 13 13.23 -2.21 -3.96
CA VAL A 13 12.23 -3.28 -3.85
C VAL A 13 12.53 -4.22 -2.67
N GLU A 14 13.80 -4.57 -2.44
CA GLU A 14 14.16 -5.49 -1.34
C GLU A 14 13.85 -4.87 0.02
N LYS A 15 14.12 -3.60 0.20
CA LYS A 15 13.77 -2.87 1.41
C LYS A 15 12.25 -2.81 1.59
N TRP A 16 11.52 -2.54 0.51
CA TRP A 16 10.06 -2.49 0.54
C TRP A 16 9.46 -3.84 0.96
N LYS A 17 10.00 -4.93 0.42
CA LYS A 17 9.58 -6.29 0.79
C LYS A 17 9.82 -6.57 2.29
N ALA A 18 10.97 -6.16 2.78
CA ALA A 18 11.34 -6.38 4.19
C ALA A 18 10.41 -5.66 5.17
N LEU A 19 9.71 -4.62 4.72
CA LEU A 19 8.79 -3.83 5.55
C LEU A 19 7.33 -4.27 5.41
N GLU A 20 7.05 -5.42 4.83
CA GLU A 20 5.68 -5.89 4.60
C GLU A 20 4.88 -6.02 5.89
N SER A 21 5.48 -6.57 6.95
CA SER A 21 4.77 -6.72 8.22
C SER A 21 4.33 -5.39 8.79
N GLU A 22 5.13 -4.36 8.63
CA GLU A 22 4.80 -3.02 9.07
C GLU A 22 3.60 -2.45 8.29
N ARG A 23 3.57 -2.69 6.96
CA ARG A 23 2.41 -2.26 6.15
C ARG A 23 1.14 -2.95 6.59
N ARG A 24 1.19 -4.25 6.84
CA ARG A 24 0.02 -5.01 7.33
C ARG A 24 -0.46 -4.47 8.67
N GLU A 25 0.47 -4.16 9.55
CA GLU A 25 0.14 -3.62 10.86
C GLU A 25 -0.54 -2.26 10.75
N ASN A 26 0.01 -1.36 9.93
CA ASN A 26 -0.53 -0.02 9.75
C ASN A 26 -1.88 0.00 9.05
N LEU A 27 -2.09 -0.88 8.08
CA LEU A 27 -3.34 -0.93 7.31
C LEU A 27 -4.39 -1.84 7.93
N GLY A 28 -4.00 -2.70 8.86
CA GLY A 28 -4.89 -3.70 9.46
C GLY A 28 -6.08 -3.12 10.21
N ALA A 29 -5.98 -1.87 10.66
CA ALA A 29 -7.10 -1.19 11.30
C ALA A 29 -8.24 -0.89 10.33
N PHE A 30 -7.95 -0.83 9.03
CA PHE A 30 -8.89 -0.38 8.00
C PHE A 30 -9.23 -1.45 6.96
N ALA A 31 -8.40 -2.49 6.88
CA ALA A 31 -8.52 -3.48 5.80
C ALA A 31 -8.04 -4.86 6.23
N ASP A 32 -8.50 -5.87 5.48
CA ASP A 32 -8.09 -7.27 5.62
C ASP A 32 -7.48 -7.77 4.33
N ASP A 33 -6.94 -8.98 4.35
CA ASP A 33 -6.36 -9.65 3.17
C ASP A 33 -5.32 -8.78 2.47
N ILE A 34 -4.47 -8.15 3.26
CA ILE A 34 -3.43 -7.26 2.74
C ILE A 34 -2.30 -8.11 2.15
N ALA A 35 -1.99 -7.88 0.87
CA ALA A 35 -0.95 -8.62 0.15
C ALA A 35 -0.11 -7.67 -0.69
N GLY A 36 1.19 -7.93 -0.74
CA GLY A 36 2.11 -7.18 -1.56
C GLY A 36 2.50 -7.94 -2.83
N TYR A 37 2.73 -7.21 -3.91
CA TYR A 37 3.13 -7.77 -5.20
C TYR A 37 4.33 -7.02 -5.73
N VAL A 38 5.23 -7.74 -6.39
CA VAL A 38 6.43 -7.16 -6.99
C VAL A 38 6.50 -7.57 -8.47
N ASP A 39 7.24 -6.80 -9.26
CA ASP A 39 7.46 -7.12 -10.67
C ASP A 39 8.43 -8.31 -10.76
N PRO A 40 7.99 -9.45 -11.34
CA PRO A 40 8.84 -10.64 -11.45
C PRO A 40 10.03 -10.44 -12.39
N ASN A 41 10.01 -9.39 -13.19
CA ASN A 41 11.10 -9.07 -14.12
C ASN A 41 12.12 -8.11 -13.51
N GLY A 42 12.02 -7.83 -12.20
CA GLY A 42 12.99 -7.00 -11.51
C GLY A 42 12.76 -5.50 -11.61
N GLY A 43 11.57 -5.09 -12.06
CA GLY A 43 11.21 -3.67 -12.10
C GLY A 43 10.96 -3.09 -10.72
N ASP A 44 10.79 -1.79 -10.65
CA ASP A 44 10.59 -1.03 -9.41
C ASP A 44 9.11 -0.74 -9.09
N THR A 45 8.19 -1.24 -9.90
CA THR A 45 6.75 -1.11 -9.67
C THR A 45 6.28 -2.20 -8.73
N VAL A 46 5.53 -1.80 -7.70
CA VAL A 46 4.97 -2.72 -6.71
C VAL A 46 3.48 -2.43 -6.55
N ALA A 47 2.77 -3.36 -5.91
CA ALA A 47 1.36 -3.18 -5.62
C ALA A 47 1.03 -3.73 -4.24
N VAL A 48 0.01 -3.16 -3.61
CA VAL A 48 -0.59 -3.68 -2.39
C VAL A 48 -2.07 -3.86 -2.65
N THR A 49 -2.57 -5.05 -2.40
CA THR A 49 -4.01 -5.33 -2.49
C THR A 49 -4.59 -5.50 -1.11
N MET A 50 -5.85 -5.12 -0.95
CA MET A 50 -6.53 -5.22 0.34
C MET A 50 -8.03 -5.20 0.17
N THR A 51 -8.76 -5.74 1.16
CA THR A 51 -10.20 -5.63 1.24
C THR A 51 -10.52 -4.63 2.35
N VAL A 52 -11.05 -3.47 1.98
CA VAL A 52 -11.27 -2.38 2.91
C VAL A 52 -12.61 -2.52 3.62
N HIS A 53 -12.58 -2.54 4.95
CA HIS A 53 -13.79 -2.57 5.78
C HIS A 53 -14.08 -1.22 6.45
N ASP A 54 -13.11 -0.29 6.45
CA ASP A 54 -13.28 1.06 6.99
C ASP A 54 -12.72 2.08 5.99
N PRO A 55 -13.47 2.40 4.92
CA PRO A 55 -12.96 3.31 3.89
C PRO A 55 -12.73 4.73 4.38
N GLU A 56 -13.55 5.22 5.30
CA GLU A 56 -13.37 6.57 5.84
C GLU A 56 -12.10 6.68 6.69
N GLY A 57 -11.86 5.67 7.53
CA GLY A 57 -10.66 5.61 8.34
C GLY A 57 -9.41 5.49 7.48
N LEU A 58 -9.46 4.67 6.43
CA LEU A 58 -8.34 4.51 5.51
C LEU A 58 -8.03 5.83 4.81
N GLU A 59 -9.05 6.54 4.30
CA GLU A 59 -8.85 7.81 3.63
C GLU A 59 -8.21 8.84 4.55
N ALA A 60 -8.70 8.94 5.79
CA ALA A 60 -8.12 9.85 6.78
C ALA A 60 -6.66 9.49 7.08
N PHE A 61 -6.36 8.21 7.19
CA PHE A 61 -4.99 7.74 7.41
C PHE A 61 -4.08 8.11 6.23
N LEU A 62 -4.55 7.90 5.00
CA LEU A 62 -3.76 8.19 3.79
C LEU A 62 -3.41 9.67 3.66
N GLN A 63 -4.21 10.56 4.24
CA GLN A 63 -3.98 12.00 4.21
C GLN A 63 -3.18 12.48 5.43
N SER A 64 -2.83 11.59 6.35
CA SER A 64 -2.15 11.97 7.59
C SER A 64 -0.64 12.13 7.40
N ASP A 65 -0.03 12.92 8.29
CA ASP A 65 1.42 13.05 8.32
C ASP A 65 2.09 11.73 8.70
N ALA A 66 1.43 10.93 9.53
CA ALA A 66 1.93 9.61 9.91
C ALA A 66 2.09 8.70 8.67
N CYS A 67 1.08 8.72 7.78
CA CYS A 67 1.15 7.93 6.55
C CYS A 67 2.25 8.45 5.63
N ALA A 68 2.41 9.77 5.51
CA ALA A 68 3.47 10.35 4.70
C ALA A 68 4.85 9.91 5.19
N ALA A 69 5.06 9.88 6.50
CA ALA A 69 6.33 9.43 7.09
C ALA A 69 6.58 7.93 6.82
N ILE A 70 5.53 7.11 6.91
CA ILE A 70 5.62 5.68 6.63
C ILE A 70 5.96 5.44 5.16
N MET A 71 5.31 6.15 4.25
CA MET A 71 5.60 6.02 2.82
C MET A 71 7.04 6.42 2.49
N ALA A 72 7.53 7.50 3.09
CA ALA A 72 8.92 7.92 2.91
C ALA A 72 9.88 6.84 3.40
N ARG A 73 9.60 6.25 4.55
CA ARG A 73 10.42 5.18 5.12
C ARG A 73 10.44 3.94 4.23
N HIS A 74 9.32 3.61 3.59
CA HIS A 74 9.22 2.47 2.69
C HIS A 74 9.75 2.76 1.30
N GLY A 75 10.22 3.98 1.04
CA GLY A 75 10.81 4.36 -0.23
C GLY A 75 9.78 4.51 -1.35
N VAL A 76 8.55 4.87 -1.02
CA VAL A 76 7.48 5.05 -2.00
C VAL A 76 7.75 6.28 -2.85
N ILE A 77 7.67 6.11 -4.17
CA ILE A 77 7.80 7.21 -5.13
C ILE A 77 6.39 7.60 -5.58
N GLN A 78 6.02 8.86 -5.34
CA GLN A 78 4.71 9.37 -5.75
C GLN A 78 4.63 9.51 -7.27
N PRO A 79 3.44 9.39 -7.87
CA PRO A 79 2.14 9.20 -7.20
C PRO A 79 1.83 7.73 -6.91
N VAL A 80 0.93 7.52 -5.95
CA VAL A 80 0.33 6.21 -5.70
C VAL A 80 -1.01 6.17 -6.42
N THR A 81 -1.22 5.15 -7.25
CA THR A 81 -2.46 4.97 -7.99
C THR A 81 -3.34 3.95 -7.29
N PHE A 82 -4.58 4.32 -7.00
CA PHE A 82 -5.55 3.43 -6.36
C PHE A 82 -6.55 2.95 -7.39
N LEU A 83 -6.76 1.64 -7.45
CA LEU A 83 -7.71 1.00 -8.35
C LEU A 83 -8.71 0.21 -7.50
N THR A 84 -9.98 0.26 -7.90
CA THR A 84 -11.03 -0.52 -7.25
C THR A 84 -11.57 -1.55 -8.22
N ASN A 85 -12.18 -2.62 -7.69
CA ASN A 85 -12.74 -3.63 -8.56
C ASN A 85 -13.95 -3.09 -9.31
N LEU A 86 -14.06 -3.49 -10.56
CA LEU A 86 -15.19 -3.16 -11.42
C LEU A 86 -16.40 -3.99 -10.97
N LYS A 87 -17.56 -3.36 -10.93
CA LYS A 87 -18.81 -4.05 -10.59
C LYS A 87 -19.65 -4.31 -11.83
#